data_9d72cdb1d2754000c09df562a2ae69f9
#
_entry.id   9d72cdb1d2754000c09df562a2ae69f9
#
_cell.length_a   1.000
_cell.length_b   1.000
_cell.length_c   1.000
_cell.angle_alpha   90.00
_cell.angle_beta   90.00
_cell.angle_gamma   90.00
#
_symmetry.space_group_name_H-M   'P 1'
#
loop_
_entity.id
_entity.type
_entity.pdbx_description
1 polymer ?
#
loop_
_entity_poly.entity_id
_entity_poly.type
_entity_poly.pdbx_seq_one_letter_code
_entity_poly.pdbx_strand_id
1 'polypeptide(L)'
;MLSVEGLRSRYGRIEVLHGVDLEVASGEIVCVVGANGAGKTTLLRCLSGAQPVTAGRVTFRGEDLTAVPAHRRLRHGLAQSPEGRQIFTNLSVEENLRLGAFLYADDRVERDMEDAFAMFPVLREKRNLSAGGLSGGQQQMLAIARALMGRPSCLLLDEPSMGLAPILVRRIFDVIRSLKALGVTVVLVEQNAFGALKIADRGYVLETGRVALSGPAEALVADPRVREAYLGI
;
A
#
# COMPACT_ATOMS: atom_id res chain seq x y z
N MET A 1 -14.62 1.94 -6.37
CA MET A 1 -13.28 2.51 -6.71
C MET A 1 -12.36 1.45 -7.30
N LEU A 2 -12.05 0.39 -6.56
CA LEU A 2 -11.30 -0.77 -7.01
C LEU A 2 -12.14 -2.02 -6.76
N SER A 3 -12.29 -2.88 -7.76
CA SER A 3 -12.96 -4.20 -7.68
C SER A 3 -12.03 -5.28 -8.19
N VAL A 4 -12.00 -6.39 -7.49
CA VAL A 4 -11.22 -7.59 -7.81
C VAL A 4 -12.18 -8.77 -7.79
N GLU A 5 -12.25 -9.50 -8.89
CA GLU A 5 -13.21 -10.59 -9.07
C GLU A 5 -12.46 -11.87 -9.46
N GLY A 6 -12.58 -12.91 -8.63
CA GLY A 6 -12.05 -14.24 -8.88
C GLY A 6 -10.55 -14.28 -9.17
N LEU A 7 -9.76 -13.38 -8.58
CA LEU A 7 -8.34 -13.15 -8.92
C LEU A 7 -7.50 -14.38 -8.63
N ARG A 8 -6.82 -14.87 -9.66
CA ARG A 8 -5.84 -15.96 -9.56
C ARG A 8 -4.49 -15.50 -10.06
N SER A 9 -3.43 -15.96 -9.40
CA SER A 9 -2.05 -15.68 -9.80
C SER A 9 -1.12 -16.79 -9.37
N ARG A 10 -0.03 -16.98 -10.13
CA ARG A 10 0.95 -18.05 -9.89
C ARG A 10 2.37 -17.60 -10.19
N TYR A 11 3.33 -18.22 -9.53
CA TYR A 11 4.75 -18.17 -9.83
C TYR A 11 5.18 -19.51 -10.45
N GLY A 12 5.44 -19.50 -11.74
CA GLY A 12 5.70 -20.74 -12.48
C GLY A 12 4.50 -21.71 -12.38
N ARG A 13 4.69 -22.84 -11.72
CA ARG A 13 3.65 -23.87 -11.51
C ARG A 13 2.89 -23.74 -10.20
N ILE A 14 3.34 -22.86 -9.29
CA ILE A 14 2.74 -22.72 -7.97
C ILE A 14 1.70 -21.60 -8.02
N GLU A 15 0.44 -21.95 -7.89
CA GLU A 15 -0.65 -20.99 -7.71
C GLU A 15 -0.61 -20.44 -6.28
N VAL A 16 -0.71 -19.13 -6.13
CA VAL A 16 -0.64 -18.42 -4.84
C VAL A 16 -1.95 -17.74 -4.49
N LEU A 17 -2.68 -17.24 -5.49
CA LEU A 17 -4.03 -16.68 -5.30
C LEU A 17 -5.06 -17.59 -5.98
N HIS A 18 -6.09 -17.96 -5.24
CA HIS A 18 -7.04 -19.01 -5.59
C HIS A 18 -8.48 -18.48 -5.77
N GLY A 19 -8.65 -17.35 -6.47
CA GLY A 19 -9.97 -16.73 -6.68
C GLY A 19 -10.29 -15.75 -5.54
N VAL A 20 -9.50 -14.67 -5.44
CA VAL A 20 -9.69 -13.61 -4.45
C VAL A 20 -10.68 -12.59 -4.99
N ASP A 21 -11.71 -12.28 -4.19
CA ASP A 21 -12.64 -11.19 -4.40
C ASP A 21 -12.38 -10.08 -3.37
N LEU A 22 -12.31 -8.81 -3.84
CA LEU A 22 -12.05 -7.66 -2.99
C LEU A 22 -12.68 -6.40 -3.58
N GLU A 23 -13.32 -5.63 -2.74
CA GLU A 23 -13.96 -4.37 -3.07
C GLU A 23 -13.38 -3.22 -2.23
N VAL A 24 -13.11 -2.07 -2.85
CA VAL A 24 -12.65 -0.86 -2.16
C VAL A 24 -13.46 0.33 -2.65
N ALA A 25 -14.14 1.02 -1.75
CA ALA A 25 -14.85 2.25 -2.06
C ALA A 25 -13.89 3.45 -2.18
N SER A 26 -14.35 4.55 -2.79
CA SER A 26 -13.54 5.77 -2.86
C SER A 26 -13.37 6.41 -1.48
N GLY A 27 -12.15 6.81 -1.14
CA GLY A 27 -11.82 7.40 0.16
C GLY A 27 -11.85 6.41 1.33
N GLU A 28 -11.87 5.10 1.06
CA GLU A 28 -11.85 4.04 2.07
C GLU A 28 -10.42 3.58 2.35
N ILE A 29 -10.12 3.24 3.60
CA ILE A 29 -8.94 2.46 3.98
C ILE A 29 -9.38 1.02 4.14
N VAL A 30 -8.91 0.15 3.25
CA VAL A 30 -9.11 -1.30 3.34
C VAL A 30 -7.81 -1.96 3.74
N CYS A 31 -7.84 -2.80 4.77
CA CYS A 31 -6.68 -3.61 5.13
C CYS A 31 -6.86 -5.07 4.71
N VAL A 32 -5.77 -5.69 4.25
CA VAL A 32 -5.66 -7.12 4.01
C VAL A 32 -4.65 -7.68 5.00
N VAL A 33 -5.11 -8.51 5.92
CA VAL A 33 -4.29 -9.12 6.96
C VAL A 33 -4.18 -10.62 6.72
N GLY A 34 -3.16 -11.25 7.28
CA GLY A 34 -2.92 -12.68 7.12
C GLY A 34 -1.50 -13.07 7.47
N ALA A 35 -1.24 -14.34 7.68
CA ALA A 35 0.08 -14.87 7.99
C ALA A 35 1.08 -14.65 6.83
N ASN A 36 2.37 -14.82 7.12
CA ASN A 36 3.40 -14.83 6.08
C ASN A 36 3.12 -15.97 5.09
N GLY A 37 3.26 -15.68 3.79
CA GLY A 37 2.92 -16.62 2.73
C GLY A 37 1.42 -16.74 2.40
N ALA A 38 0.53 -16.01 3.05
CA ALA A 38 -0.91 -16.03 2.75
C ALA A 38 -1.26 -15.49 1.36
N GLY A 39 -0.33 -14.79 0.67
CA GLY A 39 -0.54 -14.22 -0.67
C GLY A 39 -0.75 -12.71 -0.70
N LYS A 40 -0.60 -12.01 0.43
CA LYS A 40 -0.85 -10.56 0.57
C LYS A 40 -0.04 -9.71 -0.43
N THR A 41 1.29 -9.84 -0.43
CA THR A 41 2.19 -9.16 -1.37
C THR A 41 1.89 -9.55 -2.82
N THR A 42 1.54 -10.81 -3.08
CA THR A 42 1.13 -11.26 -4.42
C THR A 42 -0.13 -10.55 -4.88
N LEU A 43 -1.13 -10.39 -4.00
CA LEU A 43 -2.33 -9.62 -4.28
C LEU A 43 -1.97 -8.17 -4.66
N LEU A 44 -1.19 -7.45 -3.84
CA LEU A 44 -0.78 -6.09 -4.17
C LEU A 44 0.00 -6.00 -5.48
N ARG A 45 0.90 -6.96 -5.75
CA ARG A 45 1.65 -7.02 -7.02
C ARG A 45 0.72 -7.25 -8.21
N CYS A 46 -0.34 -8.05 -8.07
CA CYS A 46 -1.36 -8.19 -9.12
C CYS A 46 -2.12 -6.87 -9.32
N LEU A 47 -2.50 -6.18 -8.24
CA LEU A 47 -3.18 -4.88 -8.31
C LEU A 47 -2.30 -3.80 -8.95
N SER A 48 -1.01 -3.79 -8.67
CA SER A 48 -0.06 -2.83 -9.27
C SER A 48 0.41 -3.23 -10.67
N GLY A 49 0.11 -4.45 -11.13
CA GLY A 49 0.55 -4.97 -12.44
C GLY A 49 1.99 -5.48 -12.46
N ALA A 50 2.63 -5.61 -11.30
CA ALA A 50 3.97 -6.18 -11.16
C ALA A 50 3.98 -7.72 -11.21
N GLN A 51 2.83 -8.36 -10.97
CA GLN A 51 2.64 -9.81 -11.06
C GLN A 51 1.47 -10.10 -12.02
N PRO A 52 1.63 -11.05 -12.95
CA PRO A 52 0.57 -11.42 -13.87
C PRO A 52 -0.66 -12.01 -13.17
N VAL A 53 -1.83 -11.62 -13.64
CA VAL A 53 -3.12 -12.24 -13.31
C VAL A 53 -3.33 -13.41 -14.28
N THR A 54 -3.60 -14.61 -13.75
CA THR A 54 -3.82 -15.82 -14.58
C THR A 54 -5.28 -16.08 -14.84
N ALA A 55 -6.18 -15.60 -13.98
CA ALA A 55 -7.63 -15.58 -14.15
C ALA A 55 -8.24 -14.53 -13.23
N GLY A 56 -9.50 -14.17 -13.50
CA GLY A 56 -10.21 -13.11 -12.78
C GLY A 56 -9.98 -11.74 -13.41
N ARG A 57 -10.44 -10.70 -12.70
CA ARG A 57 -10.43 -9.33 -13.20
C ARG A 57 -10.03 -8.34 -12.12
N VAL A 58 -9.33 -7.28 -12.52
CA VAL A 58 -9.02 -6.09 -11.70
C VAL A 58 -9.64 -4.88 -12.40
N THR A 59 -10.65 -4.27 -11.80
CA THR A 59 -11.31 -3.07 -12.30
C THR A 59 -10.99 -1.89 -11.38
N PHE A 60 -10.54 -0.78 -11.94
CA PHE A 60 -10.24 0.44 -11.22
C PHE A 60 -10.92 1.64 -11.86
N ARG A 61 -11.78 2.35 -11.11
CA ARG A 61 -12.58 3.48 -11.59
C ARG A 61 -13.42 3.16 -12.83
N GLY A 62 -13.90 1.92 -12.93
CA GLY A 62 -14.69 1.43 -14.06
C GLY A 62 -13.86 0.93 -15.25
N GLU A 63 -12.53 1.04 -15.20
CA GLU A 63 -11.63 0.57 -16.26
C GLU A 63 -11.03 -0.78 -15.89
N ASP A 64 -10.96 -1.71 -16.85
CA ASP A 64 -10.29 -3.00 -16.67
C ASP A 64 -8.76 -2.83 -16.75
N LEU A 65 -8.09 -2.99 -15.61
CA LEU A 65 -6.63 -2.94 -15.50
C LEU A 65 -5.96 -4.31 -15.55
N THR A 66 -6.69 -5.40 -15.74
CA THR A 66 -6.17 -6.77 -15.63
C THR A 66 -4.90 -6.99 -16.45
N ALA A 67 -4.91 -6.55 -17.72
CA ALA A 67 -3.77 -6.65 -18.65
C ALA A 67 -2.91 -5.38 -18.73
N VAL A 68 -3.25 -4.31 -17.99
CA VAL A 68 -2.50 -3.05 -18.02
C VAL A 68 -1.17 -3.22 -17.28
N PRO A 69 -0.01 -2.97 -17.93
CA PRO A 69 1.29 -3.14 -17.29
C PRO A 69 1.54 -2.10 -16.19
N ALA A 70 2.36 -2.46 -15.19
CA ALA A 70 2.61 -1.68 -13.98
C ALA A 70 2.95 -0.20 -14.26
N HIS A 71 3.84 0.09 -15.22
CA HIS A 71 4.28 1.46 -15.54
C HIS A 71 3.15 2.37 -16.08
N ARG A 72 2.02 1.79 -16.52
CA ARG A 72 0.85 2.55 -16.97
C ARG A 72 -0.18 2.75 -15.87
N ARG A 73 -0.22 1.89 -14.83
CA ARG A 73 -1.25 1.96 -13.77
C ARG A 73 -1.18 3.24 -12.96
N LEU A 74 0.00 3.83 -12.79
CA LEU A 74 0.13 5.13 -12.14
C LEU A 74 -0.64 6.24 -12.89
N ARG A 75 -0.69 6.19 -14.23
CA ARG A 75 -1.47 7.15 -15.03
C ARG A 75 -2.97 7.05 -14.80
N HIS A 76 -3.46 5.88 -14.37
CA HIS A 76 -4.85 5.68 -13.92
C HIS A 76 -5.07 6.15 -12.47
N GLY A 77 -4.00 6.53 -11.76
CA GLY A 77 -4.04 6.98 -10.37
C GLY A 77 -3.85 5.87 -9.33
N LEU A 78 -3.30 4.73 -9.72
CA LEU A 78 -2.99 3.62 -8.82
C LEU A 78 -1.48 3.53 -8.59
N ALA A 79 -1.00 3.89 -7.38
CA ALA A 79 0.41 3.82 -7.00
C ALA A 79 0.64 2.75 -5.94
N GLN A 80 1.88 2.26 -5.84
CA GLN A 80 2.31 1.33 -4.81
C GLN A 80 3.57 1.81 -4.10
N SER A 81 3.59 1.68 -2.76
CA SER A 81 4.80 1.64 -1.96
C SER A 81 5.07 0.16 -1.61
N PRO A 82 6.04 -0.49 -2.26
CA PRO A 82 6.28 -1.92 -2.11
C PRO A 82 6.98 -2.25 -0.79
N GLU A 83 6.94 -3.52 -0.40
CA GLU A 83 7.72 -4.07 0.69
C GLU A 83 9.23 -3.82 0.49
N GLY A 84 9.97 -3.67 1.59
CA GLY A 84 11.42 -3.45 1.55
C GLY A 84 11.81 -2.03 1.12
N ARG A 85 10.86 -1.07 1.16
CA ARG A 85 11.05 0.37 0.91
C ARG A 85 11.43 0.71 -0.53
N GLN A 86 12.36 -0.03 -1.14
CA GLN A 86 12.86 0.10 -2.53
C GLN A 86 13.14 1.54 -2.95
N ILE A 87 13.80 2.30 -2.06
CA ILE A 87 14.30 3.66 -2.36
C ILE A 87 15.61 3.60 -3.15
N PHE A 88 15.91 4.67 -3.85
CA PHE A 88 17.19 4.83 -4.55
C PHE A 88 18.24 5.37 -3.56
N THR A 89 19.01 4.48 -2.96
CA THR A 89 19.93 4.79 -1.86
C THR A 89 21.06 5.75 -2.24
N ASN A 90 21.48 5.78 -3.49
CA ASN A 90 22.53 6.66 -4.01
C ASN A 90 22.01 8.06 -4.37
N LEU A 91 20.70 8.25 -4.43
CA LEU A 91 20.08 9.54 -4.69
C LEU A 91 19.73 10.24 -3.37
N SER A 92 19.65 11.57 -3.42
CA SER A 92 19.17 12.37 -2.30
C SER A 92 17.68 12.09 -2.00
N VAL A 93 17.21 12.55 -0.85
CA VAL A 93 15.78 12.52 -0.51
C VAL A 93 14.95 13.27 -1.56
N GLU A 94 15.39 14.47 -1.95
CA GLU A 94 14.70 15.27 -2.96
C GLU A 94 14.65 14.57 -4.32
N GLU A 95 15.75 14.01 -4.79
CA GLU A 95 15.79 13.28 -6.07
C GLU A 95 14.88 12.06 -6.05
N ASN A 96 14.80 11.33 -4.92
CA ASN A 96 13.83 10.25 -4.76
C ASN A 96 12.38 10.74 -4.91
N LEU A 97 12.03 11.89 -4.30
CA LEU A 97 10.70 12.46 -4.41
C LEU A 97 10.41 12.90 -5.86
N ARG A 98 11.33 13.60 -6.51
CA ARG A 98 11.19 14.01 -7.93
C ARG A 98 10.98 12.82 -8.87
N LEU A 99 11.66 11.69 -8.62
CA LEU A 99 11.40 10.45 -9.38
C LEU A 99 9.98 9.93 -9.19
N GLY A 100 9.36 10.12 -8.02
CA GLY A 100 7.94 9.79 -7.80
C GLY A 100 6.99 10.59 -8.68
N ALA A 101 7.38 11.82 -9.04
CA ALA A 101 6.61 12.72 -9.89
C ALA A 101 6.91 12.57 -11.41
N PHE A 102 7.60 11.51 -11.85
CA PHE A 102 8.11 11.36 -13.22
C PHE A 102 7.05 11.49 -14.33
N LEU A 103 5.77 11.33 -14.01
CA LEU A 103 4.66 11.53 -14.95
C LEU A 103 4.31 13.01 -15.16
N TYR A 104 4.80 13.90 -14.31
CA TYR A 104 4.43 15.29 -14.25
C TYR A 104 5.67 16.17 -14.46
N ALA A 105 5.54 17.19 -15.29
CA ALA A 105 6.56 18.21 -15.52
C ALA A 105 5.90 19.59 -15.39
N ASP A 106 5.15 19.78 -14.30
CA ASP A 106 4.40 20.99 -14.03
C ASP A 106 4.85 21.65 -12.70
N ASP A 107 4.47 22.92 -12.52
CA ASP A 107 4.86 23.72 -11.33
C ASP A 107 4.30 23.14 -10.01
N ARG A 108 3.36 22.21 -10.06
CA ARG A 108 2.79 21.56 -8.87
C ARG A 108 3.73 20.56 -8.23
N VAL A 109 4.77 20.08 -8.93
CA VAL A 109 5.76 19.13 -8.36
C VAL A 109 6.42 19.71 -7.11
N GLU A 110 6.76 21.01 -7.12
CA GLU A 110 7.34 21.67 -5.94
C GLU A 110 6.32 21.72 -4.79
N ARG A 111 5.06 22.00 -5.08
CA ARG A 111 3.98 21.98 -4.09
C ARG A 111 3.77 20.59 -3.52
N ASP A 112 3.70 19.56 -4.36
CA ASP A 112 3.56 18.16 -3.91
C ASP A 112 4.73 17.75 -3.01
N MET A 113 5.93 18.24 -3.31
CA MET A 113 7.12 18.00 -2.49
C MET A 113 7.02 18.72 -1.13
N GLU A 114 6.51 19.96 -1.11
CA GLU A 114 6.25 20.68 0.14
C GLU A 114 5.18 19.97 0.99
N ASP A 115 4.13 19.43 0.37
CA ASP A 115 3.11 18.63 1.04
C ASP A 115 3.71 17.33 1.62
N ALA A 116 4.59 16.66 0.86
CA ALA A 116 5.33 15.49 1.36
C ALA A 116 6.24 15.84 2.56
N PHE A 117 6.91 16.99 2.52
CA PHE A 117 7.72 17.46 3.63
C PHE A 117 6.88 17.91 4.84
N ALA A 118 5.69 18.46 4.63
CA ALA A 118 4.76 18.76 5.71
C ALA A 118 4.27 17.47 6.41
N MET A 119 4.01 16.43 5.62
CA MET A 119 3.64 15.10 6.13
C MET A 119 4.78 14.41 6.89
N PHE A 120 6.02 14.57 6.41
CA PHE A 120 7.23 13.97 6.96
C PHE A 120 8.34 15.02 7.18
N PRO A 121 8.28 15.87 8.22
CA PRO A 121 9.24 16.98 8.42
C PRO A 121 10.71 16.56 8.43
N VAL A 122 11.01 15.36 8.94
CA VAL A 122 12.37 14.80 8.95
C VAL A 122 12.97 14.63 7.55
N LEU A 123 12.15 14.46 6.53
CA LEU A 123 12.61 14.38 5.13
C LEU A 123 13.04 15.76 4.62
N ARG A 124 12.37 16.84 5.07
CA ARG A 124 12.76 18.21 4.76
C ARG A 124 14.15 18.54 5.32
N GLU A 125 14.39 18.20 6.58
CA GLU A 125 15.69 18.41 7.24
C GLU A 125 16.83 17.70 6.53
N LYS A 126 16.50 16.57 5.87
CA LYS A 126 17.46 15.69 5.20
C LYS A 126 17.37 15.72 3.67
N ARG A 127 16.70 16.74 3.09
CA ARG A 127 16.35 16.77 1.65
C ARG A 127 17.54 16.54 0.72
N ASN A 128 18.71 17.07 1.08
CA ASN A 128 19.94 17.00 0.28
C ASN A 128 20.84 15.80 0.65
N LEU A 129 20.48 15.02 1.67
CA LEU A 129 21.26 13.85 2.08
C LEU A 129 20.93 12.63 1.19
N SER A 130 21.94 11.79 0.97
CA SER A 130 21.74 10.49 0.33
C SER A 130 20.73 9.66 1.12
N ALA A 131 19.73 9.10 0.43
CA ALA A 131 18.68 8.31 1.06
C ALA A 131 19.20 7.04 1.74
N GLY A 132 20.39 6.55 1.33
CA GLY A 132 21.07 5.44 1.99
C GLY A 132 21.51 5.73 3.43
N GLY A 133 21.74 7.02 3.78
CA GLY A 133 22.09 7.46 5.13
C GLY A 133 20.89 7.63 6.07
N LEU A 134 19.66 7.42 5.60
CA LEU A 134 18.46 7.51 6.41
C LEU A 134 18.30 6.26 7.30
N SER A 135 17.72 6.44 8.50
CA SER A 135 17.27 5.30 9.30
C SER A 135 16.15 4.53 8.58
N GLY A 136 15.96 3.25 8.94
CA GLY A 136 14.93 2.42 8.32
C GLY A 136 13.52 3.03 8.33
N GLY A 137 13.14 3.69 9.41
CA GLY A 137 11.85 4.38 9.48
C GLY A 137 11.77 5.61 8.58
N GLN A 138 12.87 6.37 8.44
CA GLN A 138 12.95 7.51 7.53
C GLN A 138 12.91 7.06 6.06
N GLN A 139 13.56 5.94 5.75
CA GLN A 139 13.47 5.32 4.42
C GLN A 139 12.04 4.89 4.08
N GLN A 140 11.30 4.36 5.07
CA GLN A 140 9.89 4.01 4.89
C GLN A 140 9.02 5.25 4.63
N MET A 141 9.25 6.33 5.39
CA MET A 141 8.59 7.61 5.15
C MET A 141 8.87 8.13 3.73
N LEU A 142 10.12 8.04 3.28
CA LEU A 142 10.52 8.43 1.93
C LEU A 142 9.84 7.57 0.86
N ALA A 143 9.73 6.25 1.05
CA ALA A 143 9.05 5.36 0.12
C ALA A 143 7.57 5.70 -0.06
N ILE A 144 6.87 5.99 1.05
CA ILE A 144 5.46 6.44 1.02
C ILE A 144 5.35 7.81 0.36
N ALA A 145 6.18 8.78 0.77
CA ALA A 145 6.19 10.13 0.20
C ALA A 145 6.43 10.10 -1.31
N ARG A 146 7.40 9.30 -1.78
CA ARG A 146 7.68 9.11 -3.20
C ARG A 146 6.48 8.56 -3.98
N ALA A 147 5.75 7.60 -3.41
CA ALA A 147 4.55 7.06 -4.05
C ALA A 147 3.43 8.12 -4.15
N LEU A 148 3.33 9.02 -3.16
CA LEU A 148 2.37 10.13 -3.14
C LEU A 148 2.68 11.22 -4.18
N MET A 149 3.95 11.43 -4.53
CA MET A 149 4.34 12.35 -5.61
C MET A 149 3.70 11.99 -6.96
N GLY A 150 3.26 10.74 -7.14
CA GLY A 150 2.47 10.28 -8.30
C GLY A 150 1.01 10.75 -8.29
N ARG A 151 0.57 11.54 -7.32
CA ARG A 151 -0.82 12.03 -7.14
C ARG A 151 -1.86 10.91 -7.25
N PRO A 152 -1.67 9.80 -6.52
CA PRO A 152 -2.56 8.66 -6.67
C PRO A 152 -3.94 8.95 -6.08
N SER A 153 -5.00 8.45 -6.74
CA SER A 153 -6.32 8.35 -6.14
C SER A 153 -6.50 7.07 -5.30
N CYS A 154 -5.60 6.09 -5.51
CA CYS A 154 -5.51 4.89 -4.68
C CYS A 154 -4.03 4.53 -4.44
N LEU A 155 -3.66 4.35 -3.18
CA LEU A 155 -2.32 3.98 -2.75
C LEU A 155 -2.32 2.56 -2.18
N LEU A 156 -1.49 1.70 -2.76
CA LEU A 156 -1.24 0.34 -2.29
C LEU A 156 0.00 0.36 -1.38
N LEU A 157 -0.13 -0.11 -0.14
CA LEU A 157 0.94 -0.15 0.87
C LEU A 157 1.22 -1.59 1.29
N ASP A 158 2.46 -2.03 1.08
CA ASP A 158 2.89 -3.40 1.36
C ASP A 158 3.78 -3.42 2.61
N GLU A 159 3.20 -3.86 3.72
CA GLU A 159 3.81 -4.00 5.06
C GLU A 159 4.60 -2.76 5.52
N PRO A 160 3.99 -1.55 5.48
CA PRO A 160 4.71 -0.31 5.78
C PRO A 160 5.21 -0.21 7.22
N SER A 161 4.71 -1.02 8.15
CA SER A 161 5.14 -1.02 9.55
C SER A 161 6.26 -2.02 9.85
N MET A 162 6.61 -2.90 8.90
CA MET A 162 7.54 -4.01 9.14
C MET A 162 8.94 -3.53 9.54
N GLY A 163 9.46 -4.08 10.65
CA GLY A 163 10.81 -3.78 11.14
C GLY A 163 10.99 -2.37 11.71
N LEU A 164 9.91 -1.67 12.04
CA LEU A 164 9.95 -0.35 12.63
C LEU A 164 9.75 -0.37 14.16
N ALA A 165 10.35 0.60 14.84
CA ALA A 165 10.07 0.83 16.25
C ALA A 165 8.60 1.26 16.45
N PRO A 166 7.95 0.89 17.61
CA PRO A 166 6.53 1.14 17.85
C PRO A 166 6.09 2.61 17.67
N ILE A 167 6.96 3.55 18.00
CA ILE A 167 6.69 4.99 17.83
C ILE A 167 6.57 5.37 16.35
N LEU A 168 7.39 4.76 15.48
CA LEU A 168 7.38 5.00 14.04
C LEU A 168 6.19 4.30 13.37
N VAL A 169 5.81 3.11 13.84
CA VAL A 169 4.59 2.41 13.39
C VAL A 169 3.37 3.30 13.60
N ARG A 170 3.21 3.86 14.82
CA ARG A 170 2.11 4.79 15.10
C ARG A 170 2.11 5.98 14.15
N ARG A 171 3.27 6.61 13.92
CA ARG A 171 3.39 7.75 13.02
C ARG A 171 3.01 7.39 11.58
N ILE A 172 3.43 6.23 11.07
CA ILE A 172 3.04 5.75 9.73
C ILE A 172 1.52 5.55 9.65
N PHE A 173 0.91 4.93 10.64
CA PHE A 173 -0.53 4.72 10.67
C PHE A 173 -1.32 6.04 10.79
N ASP A 174 -0.82 7.04 11.53
CA ASP A 174 -1.44 8.37 11.59
C ASP A 174 -1.36 9.06 10.23
N VAL A 175 -0.26 8.94 9.51
CA VAL A 175 -0.13 9.44 8.13
C VAL A 175 -1.12 8.73 7.21
N ILE A 176 -1.19 7.38 7.25
CA ILE A 176 -2.15 6.63 6.42
C ILE A 176 -3.59 7.09 6.69
N ARG A 177 -3.94 7.33 7.95
CA ARG A 177 -5.27 7.86 8.32
C ARG A 177 -5.50 9.27 7.74
N SER A 178 -4.47 10.12 7.72
CA SER A 178 -4.58 11.47 7.15
C SER A 178 -4.79 11.46 5.63
N LEU A 179 -4.29 10.45 4.93
CA LEU A 179 -4.49 10.30 3.47
C LEU A 179 -5.98 10.16 3.12
N LYS A 180 -6.76 9.48 3.96
CA LYS A 180 -8.22 9.39 3.80
C LYS A 180 -8.87 10.77 3.84
N ALA A 181 -8.46 11.64 4.77
CA ALA A 181 -8.98 13.02 4.85
C ALA A 181 -8.62 13.86 3.61
N LEU A 182 -7.55 13.48 2.89
CA LEU A 182 -7.14 14.08 1.62
C LEU A 182 -7.83 13.44 0.41
N GLY A 183 -8.76 12.50 0.62
CA GLY A 183 -9.51 11.81 -0.43
C GLY A 183 -8.75 10.67 -1.12
N VAL A 184 -7.59 10.28 -0.60
CA VAL A 184 -6.82 9.14 -1.14
C VAL A 184 -7.38 7.84 -0.59
N THR A 185 -7.74 6.92 -1.48
CA THR A 185 -8.12 5.55 -1.13
C THR A 185 -6.86 4.74 -0.79
N VAL A 186 -6.92 3.89 0.23
CA VAL A 186 -5.75 3.10 0.63
C VAL A 186 -6.09 1.61 0.70
N VAL A 187 -5.25 0.79 0.08
CA VAL A 187 -5.21 -0.66 0.30
C VAL A 187 -3.94 -0.97 1.07
N LEU A 188 -4.09 -1.36 2.31
CA LEU A 188 -3.01 -1.64 3.25
C LEU A 188 -2.86 -3.15 3.45
N VAL A 189 -1.73 -3.71 3.10
CA VAL A 189 -1.35 -5.07 3.49
C VAL A 189 -0.46 -4.99 4.71
N GLU A 190 -0.77 -5.76 5.76
CA GLU A 190 -0.02 -5.76 7.02
C GLU A 190 0.01 -7.12 7.69
N GLN A 191 1.10 -7.38 8.40
CA GLN A 191 1.20 -8.47 9.35
C GLN A 191 0.71 -8.04 10.75
N ASN A 192 0.91 -6.77 11.11
CA ASN A 192 0.36 -6.17 12.32
C ASN A 192 -1.15 -5.94 12.18
N ALA A 193 -1.92 -7.03 12.25
CA ALA A 193 -3.35 -7.03 12.00
C ALA A 193 -4.09 -6.05 12.93
N PHE A 194 -3.75 -6.03 14.22
CA PHE A 194 -4.41 -5.15 15.19
C PHE A 194 -4.22 -3.67 14.86
N GLY A 195 -2.99 -3.26 14.55
CA GLY A 195 -2.69 -1.88 14.18
C GLY A 195 -3.38 -1.46 12.88
N ALA A 196 -3.37 -2.34 11.87
CA ALA A 196 -3.99 -2.09 10.57
C ALA A 196 -5.53 -1.99 10.66
N LEU A 197 -6.18 -2.94 11.35
CA LEU A 197 -7.63 -2.94 11.54
C LEU A 197 -8.11 -1.71 12.32
N LYS A 198 -7.33 -1.18 13.26
CA LYS A 198 -7.68 0.05 14.01
C LYS A 198 -7.77 1.32 13.16
N ILE A 199 -7.12 1.36 12.02
CA ILE A 199 -7.14 2.53 11.13
C ILE A 199 -7.96 2.29 9.87
N ALA A 200 -8.37 1.05 9.60
CA ALA A 200 -9.13 0.67 8.42
C ALA A 200 -10.65 0.82 8.64
N ASP A 201 -11.38 1.01 7.56
CA ASP A 201 -12.85 0.96 7.53
C ASP A 201 -13.34 -0.48 7.38
N ARG A 202 -12.66 -1.24 6.51
CA ARG A 202 -12.95 -2.65 6.25
C ARG A 202 -11.66 -3.46 6.23
N GLY A 203 -11.79 -4.75 6.49
CA GLY A 203 -10.69 -5.69 6.43
C GLY A 203 -11.03 -6.96 5.65
N TYR A 204 -9.99 -7.59 5.16
CA TYR A 204 -10.00 -8.93 4.56
C TYR A 204 -8.94 -9.77 5.25
N VAL A 205 -9.30 -10.93 5.70
CA VAL A 205 -8.36 -11.94 6.22
C VAL A 205 -8.03 -12.88 5.09
N LEU A 206 -6.77 -12.89 4.67
CA LEU A 206 -6.27 -13.75 3.60
C LEU A 206 -5.56 -14.96 4.20
N GLU A 207 -5.99 -16.16 3.81
CA GLU A 207 -5.40 -17.44 4.23
C GLU A 207 -5.15 -18.31 3.00
N THR A 208 -3.92 -18.73 2.82
CA THR A 208 -3.51 -19.64 1.72
C THR A 208 -4.12 -19.22 0.37
N GLY A 209 -3.98 -17.92 0.03
CA GLY A 209 -4.44 -17.35 -1.24
C GLY A 209 -5.94 -17.20 -1.42
N ARG A 210 -6.74 -17.29 -0.33
CA ARG A 210 -8.20 -17.12 -0.33
C ARG A 210 -8.63 -16.12 0.72
N VAL A 211 -9.72 -15.41 0.49
CA VAL A 211 -10.38 -14.61 1.52
C VAL A 211 -11.13 -15.56 2.46
N ALA A 212 -10.66 -15.65 3.70
CA ALA A 212 -11.30 -16.44 4.74
C ALA A 212 -12.42 -15.66 5.44
N LEU A 213 -12.19 -14.37 5.70
CA LEU A 213 -13.15 -13.47 6.35
C LEU A 213 -13.05 -12.07 5.72
N SER A 214 -14.17 -11.38 5.69
CA SER A 214 -14.21 -9.96 5.29
C SER A 214 -15.34 -9.23 6.00
N GLY A 215 -15.19 -7.93 6.21
CA GLY A 215 -16.22 -7.12 6.84
C GLY A 215 -15.71 -5.79 7.37
N PRO A 216 -16.56 -5.02 8.07
CA PRO A 216 -16.14 -3.83 8.80
C PRO A 216 -14.95 -4.15 9.72
N ALA A 217 -13.95 -3.28 9.75
CA ALA A 217 -12.72 -3.54 10.52
C ALA A 217 -13.00 -3.73 12.02
N GLU A 218 -13.95 -2.97 12.57
CA GLU A 218 -14.40 -3.09 13.97
C GLU A 218 -14.97 -4.48 14.27
N ALA A 219 -15.77 -5.04 13.34
CA ALA A 219 -16.33 -6.39 13.49
C ALA A 219 -15.22 -7.47 13.45
N LEU A 220 -14.22 -7.30 12.58
CA LEU A 220 -13.08 -8.23 12.52
C LEU A 220 -12.20 -8.17 13.77
N VAL A 221 -12.01 -6.99 14.36
CA VAL A 221 -11.29 -6.86 15.66
C VAL A 221 -12.01 -7.60 16.78
N ALA A 222 -13.35 -7.67 16.73
CA ALA A 222 -14.16 -8.37 17.72
C ALA A 222 -14.30 -9.89 17.46
N ASP A 223 -13.99 -10.36 16.25
CA ASP A 223 -14.15 -11.78 15.86
C ASP A 223 -13.12 -12.66 16.61
N PRO A 224 -13.56 -13.68 17.38
CA PRO A 224 -12.67 -14.56 18.14
C PRO A 224 -11.61 -15.24 17.27
N ARG A 225 -11.94 -15.64 16.04
CA ARG A 225 -11.00 -16.30 15.11
C ARG A 225 -9.87 -15.37 14.70
N VAL A 226 -10.20 -14.10 14.45
CA VAL A 226 -9.21 -13.08 14.10
C VAL A 226 -8.34 -12.76 15.32
N ARG A 227 -8.94 -12.69 16.51
CA ARG A 227 -8.22 -12.43 17.77
C ARG A 227 -7.21 -13.53 18.08
N GLU A 228 -7.64 -14.77 18.04
CA GLU A 228 -6.79 -15.93 18.33
C GLU A 228 -5.65 -16.07 17.29
N ALA A 229 -5.97 -15.97 15.98
CA ALA A 229 -5.00 -16.24 14.92
C ALA A 229 -4.02 -15.07 14.67
N TYR A 230 -4.45 -13.81 14.86
CA TYR A 230 -3.72 -12.65 14.36
C TYR A 230 -3.50 -11.51 15.36
N LEU A 231 -4.27 -11.46 16.49
CA LEU A 231 -4.16 -10.36 17.44
C LEU A 231 -3.38 -10.75 18.72
N GLY A 232 -3.18 -12.04 18.97
CA GLY A 232 -2.46 -12.56 20.12
C GLY A 232 -3.15 -12.30 21.47
N ILE A 233 -4.47 -12.17 21.47
CA ILE A 233 -5.31 -11.88 22.65
C ILE A 233 -6.55 -12.78 22.69
#